data_6b0b3d31b7598bb7292069110aee3914
#
_entry.id   6b0b3d31b7598bb7292069110aee3914
#
_cell.length_a   1.000
_cell.length_b   1.000
_cell.length_c   1.000
_cell.angle_alpha   90.00
_cell.angle_beta   90.00
_cell.angle_gamma   90.00
#
_symmetry.space_group_name_H-M   'P 1'
#
loop_
_entity.id
_entity.type
_entity.pdbx_description
1 polymer ?
#
loop_
_entity_poly.entity_id
_entity_poly.type
_entity_poly.pdbx_seq_one_letter_code
_entity_poly.pdbx_strand_id
1 'polypeptide(L)'
;MVHQYQLNGYNIVLDTCSGSVHVVDEVAYDVIAMYPDHTADEIVAAMMAKYGDREDVTEADLRQCIDDVASLKESGKLWSPDTYENLAFDFKNRNTVVKALCLHVAHTCNLNCSYCFASQGRYQGERALMSFEVGKRAMDFLIENSGSRRNLEVDFFGGEPLMNFDMVKKLVAYCREQEKIHNKNFRFTMTTNGMLIDDDVIDFCNKECHNVVLSLDGRKEVHDRFRKDYAGHGSYDTIVPKFQEFVKKRGDKGYYMRGTFTHYNTDFTNDIFHMADLGFTELSMEPVVCDPSDP
;
A
#
# COMPACT_ATOMS: atom_id res chain seq x y z
N MET A 1 -7.62 22.83 6.88
CA MET A 1 -7.49 23.39 5.49
C MET A 1 -8.38 22.58 4.57
N VAL A 2 -9.24 23.25 3.79
CA VAL A 2 -10.07 22.57 2.77
C VAL A 2 -9.38 22.67 1.41
N HIS A 3 -9.26 21.55 0.73
CA HIS A 3 -8.65 21.43 -0.59
C HIS A 3 -9.69 20.92 -1.59
N GLN A 4 -9.84 21.63 -2.70
CA GLN A 4 -10.80 21.32 -3.77
C GLN A 4 -10.07 20.96 -5.05
N TYR A 5 -10.48 19.86 -5.70
CA TYR A 5 -9.92 19.43 -6.98
C TYR A 5 -10.91 18.59 -7.78
N GLN A 6 -10.64 18.41 -9.05
CA GLN A 6 -11.44 17.56 -9.95
C GLN A 6 -10.60 16.34 -10.37
N LEU A 7 -11.21 15.18 -10.32
CA LEU A 7 -10.57 13.92 -10.73
C LEU A 7 -11.61 12.98 -11.32
N ASN A 8 -11.34 12.42 -12.49
CA ASN A 8 -12.22 11.45 -13.16
C ASN A 8 -13.69 11.91 -13.31
N GLY A 9 -13.92 13.21 -13.52
CA GLY A 9 -15.26 13.78 -13.66
C GLY A 9 -15.99 14.05 -12.34
N TYR A 10 -15.34 13.84 -11.20
CA TYR A 10 -15.88 14.17 -9.88
C TYR A 10 -15.31 15.46 -9.33
N ASN A 11 -16.15 16.28 -8.71
CA ASN A 11 -15.73 17.41 -7.89
C ASN A 11 -15.48 16.90 -6.47
N ILE A 12 -14.25 16.98 -6.01
CA ILE A 12 -13.83 16.44 -4.73
C ILE A 12 -13.41 17.56 -3.80
N VAL A 13 -13.90 17.49 -2.56
CA VAL A 13 -13.58 18.42 -1.49
C VAL A 13 -12.99 17.63 -0.32
N LEU A 14 -11.75 17.91 0.03
CA LEU A 14 -11.01 17.26 1.12
C LEU A 14 -10.75 18.26 2.24
N ASP A 15 -11.23 17.96 3.44
CA ASP A 15 -10.73 18.65 4.64
C ASP A 15 -9.53 17.90 5.22
N THR A 16 -8.34 18.48 5.08
CA THR A 16 -7.08 17.83 5.45
C THR A 16 -6.93 17.64 6.97
N CYS A 17 -7.65 18.40 7.77
CA CYS A 17 -7.57 18.31 9.24
C CYS A 17 -8.47 17.22 9.83
N SER A 18 -9.67 17.05 9.29
CA SER A 18 -10.57 15.96 9.69
C SER A 18 -10.36 14.66 8.89
N GLY A 19 -9.76 14.76 7.70
CA GLY A 19 -9.67 13.68 6.73
C GLY A 19 -10.98 13.38 5.99
N SER A 20 -12.00 14.24 6.13
CA SER A 20 -13.29 14.06 5.44
C SER A 20 -13.15 14.35 3.96
N VAL A 21 -13.71 13.47 3.14
CA VAL A 21 -13.75 13.58 1.67
C VAL A 21 -15.21 13.65 1.23
N HIS A 22 -15.56 14.67 0.46
CA HIS A 22 -16.90 14.86 -0.09
C HIS A 22 -16.83 14.87 -1.61
N VAL A 23 -17.76 14.17 -2.25
CA VAL A 23 -18.02 14.29 -3.69
C VAL A 23 -19.29 15.12 -3.83
N VAL A 24 -19.19 16.21 -4.57
CA VAL A 24 -20.26 17.21 -4.67
C VAL A 24 -20.55 17.55 -6.14
N ASP A 25 -21.72 18.13 -6.39
CA ASP A 25 -22.03 18.70 -7.70
C ASP A 25 -21.27 20.03 -7.96
N GLU A 26 -21.41 20.58 -9.14
CA GLU A 26 -20.71 21.83 -9.53
C GLU A 26 -21.15 23.03 -8.69
N VAL A 27 -22.44 23.09 -8.32
CA VAL A 27 -23.00 24.21 -7.56
C VAL A 27 -22.45 24.20 -6.12
N ALA A 28 -22.52 23.05 -5.47
CA ALA A 28 -21.98 22.89 -4.11
C ALA A 28 -20.46 23.08 -4.09
N TYR A 29 -19.74 22.67 -5.14
CA TYR A 29 -18.29 22.88 -5.28
C TYR A 29 -17.94 24.38 -5.27
N ASP A 30 -18.67 25.19 -6.04
CA ASP A 30 -18.47 26.64 -6.10
C ASP A 30 -18.94 27.35 -4.81
N VAL A 31 -20.07 26.91 -4.24
CA VAL A 31 -20.54 27.42 -2.92
C VAL A 31 -19.47 27.21 -1.84
N ILE A 32 -18.88 26.01 -1.77
CA ILE A 32 -17.81 25.70 -0.81
C ILE A 32 -16.57 26.59 -1.05
N ALA A 33 -16.24 26.87 -2.31
CA ALA A 33 -15.10 27.75 -2.62
C ALA A 33 -15.29 29.18 -2.10
N MET A 34 -16.52 29.69 -2.11
CA MET A 34 -16.84 31.05 -1.68
C MET A 34 -17.12 31.16 -0.17
N TYR A 35 -17.54 30.06 0.47
CA TYR A 35 -18.08 30.05 1.82
C TYR A 35 -17.18 30.68 2.90
N PRO A 36 -15.83 30.57 2.85
CA PRO A 36 -14.98 31.15 3.88
C PRO A 36 -14.98 32.67 3.91
N ASP A 37 -15.15 33.33 2.75
CA ASP A 37 -14.84 34.75 2.56
C ASP A 37 -16.06 35.59 2.19
N HIS A 38 -17.25 34.98 1.99
CA HIS A 38 -18.44 35.66 1.51
C HIS A 38 -19.65 35.39 2.41
N THR A 39 -20.56 36.34 2.41
CA THR A 39 -21.87 36.20 3.08
C THR A 39 -22.81 35.31 2.25
N ALA A 40 -23.83 34.74 2.90
CA ALA A 40 -24.82 33.91 2.21
C ALA A 40 -25.49 34.64 1.04
N ASP A 41 -25.80 35.93 1.19
CA ASP A 41 -26.44 36.71 0.14
C ASP A 41 -25.49 37.00 -1.06
N GLU A 42 -24.20 37.21 -0.80
CA GLU A 42 -23.18 37.34 -1.86
C GLU A 42 -22.98 36.02 -2.61
N ILE A 43 -22.97 34.89 -1.92
CA ILE A 43 -22.89 33.56 -2.52
C ILE A 43 -24.11 33.30 -3.39
N VAL A 44 -25.31 33.53 -2.86
CA VAL A 44 -26.57 33.38 -3.63
C VAL A 44 -26.55 34.24 -4.87
N ALA A 45 -26.19 35.52 -4.77
CA ALA A 45 -26.14 36.45 -5.92
C ALA A 45 -25.15 35.96 -6.99
N ALA A 46 -23.97 35.52 -6.59
CA ALA A 46 -22.94 34.99 -7.48
C ALA A 46 -23.38 33.69 -8.18
N MET A 47 -23.97 32.76 -7.42
CA MET A 47 -24.42 31.47 -7.94
C MET A 47 -25.64 31.64 -8.84
N MET A 48 -26.59 32.53 -8.54
CA MET A 48 -27.70 32.87 -9.43
C MET A 48 -27.22 33.53 -10.73
N ALA A 49 -26.18 34.35 -10.68
CA ALA A 49 -25.58 34.92 -11.90
C ALA A 49 -24.91 33.84 -12.76
N LYS A 50 -24.37 32.78 -12.16
CA LYS A 50 -23.65 31.69 -12.85
C LYS A 50 -24.58 30.57 -13.32
N TYR A 51 -25.56 30.19 -12.51
CA TYR A 51 -26.38 28.99 -12.70
C TYR A 51 -27.89 29.26 -12.78
N GLY A 52 -28.33 30.53 -12.70
CA GLY A 52 -29.76 30.90 -12.65
C GLY A 52 -30.54 30.56 -13.91
N ASP A 53 -29.88 30.26 -15.03
CA ASP A 53 -30.52 29.79 -16.26
C ASP A 53 -30.88 28.29 -16.21
N ARG A 54 -30.45 27.58 -15.22
CA ARG A 54 -30.74 26.15 -15.00
C ARG A 54 -32.08 26.01 -14.28
N GLU A 55 -32.94 25.10 -14.77
CA GLU A 55 -34.26 24.83 -14.18
C GLU A 55 -34.15 24.15 -12.78
N ASP A 56 -33.04 23.47 -12.48
CA ASP A 56 -32.77 22.75 -11.26
C ASP A 56 -32.04 23.59 -10.20
N VAL A 57 -31.83 24.90 -10.40
CA VAL A 57 -31.15 25.80 -9.45
C VAL A 57 -32.05 27.01 -9.13
N THR A 58 -32.54 27.04 -7.91
CA THR A 58 -33.29 28.17 -7.39
C THR A 58 -32.56 28.84 -6.22
N GLU A 59 -32.97 30.05 -5.86
CA GLU A 59 -32.42 30.73 -4.67
C GLU A 59 -32.64 29.91 -3.41
N ALA A 60 -33.76 29.19 -3.30
CA ALA A 60 -34.04 28.31 -2.16
C ALA A 60 -33.07 27.14 -2.08
N ASP A 61 -32.75 26.52 -3.22
CA ASP A 61 -31.79 25.41 -3.27
C ASP A 61 -30.38 25.88 -2.89
N LEU A 62 -29.99 27.08 -3.32
CA LEU A 62 -28.70 27.67 -2.97
C LEU A 62 -28.59 27.96 -1.47
N ARG A 63 -29.66 28.48 -0.86
CA ARG A 63 -29.71 28.70 0.60
C ARG A 63 -29.63 27.41 1.36
N GLN A 64 -30.35 26.37 0.92
CA GLN A 64 -30.25 25.03 1.50
C GLN A 64 -28.83 24.47 1.39
N CYS A 65 -28.18 24.60 0.24
CA CYS A 65 -26.80 24.18 0.05
C CYS A 65 -25.83 24.89 1.01
N ILE A 66 -26.02 26.20 1.24
CA ILE A 66 -25.24 26.98 2.20
C ILE A 66 -25.46 26.45 3.63
N ASP A 67 -26.71 26.13 4.00
CA ASP A 67 -27.04 25.56 5.31
C ASP A 67 -26.41 24.17 5.50
N ASP A 68 -26.41 23.34 4.44
CA ASP A 68 -25.76 22.02 4.45
C ASP A 68 -24.24 22.16 4.62
N VAL A 69 -23.61 23.12 3.96
CA VAL A 69 -22.17 23.44 4.13
C VAL A 69 -21.88 23.92 5.54
N ALA A 70 -22.77 24.78 6.11
CA ALA A 70 -22.67 25.21 7.52
C ALA A 70 -22.73 24.02 8.49
N SER A 71 -23.65 23.08 8.26
CA SER A 71 -23.79 21.85 9.05
C SER A 71 -22.55 20.97 8.98
N LEU A 72 -21.91 20.84 7.81
CA LEU A 72 -20.63 20.13 7.66
C LEU A 72 -19.51 20.81 8.45
N LYS A 73 -19.48 22.14 8.47
CA LYS A 73 -18.52 22.91 9.29
C LYS A 73 -18.76 22.72 10.79
N GLU A 74 -19.99 22.82 11.25
CA GLU A 74 -20.36 22.61 12.65
C GLU A 74 -20.07 21.18 13.12
N SER A 75 -20.27 20.19 12.25
CA SER A 75 -19.95 18.79 12.56
C SER A 75 -18.46 18.44 12.44
N GLY A 76 -17.58 19.43 12.18
CA GLY A 76 -16.14 19.24 12.05
C GLY A 76 -15.73 18.41 10.83
N LYS A 77 -16.49 18.49 9.72
CA LYS A 77 -16.20 17.79 8.47
C LYS A 77 -15.71 18.70 7.35
N LEU A 78 -15.81 20.03 7.55
CA LEU A 78 -15.22 21.06 6.70
C LEU A 78 -14.65 22.16 7.59
N TRP A 79 -13.50 22.72 7.20
CA TRP A 79 -12.74 23.75 7.94
C TRP A 79 -12.48 23.37 9.39
N SER A 80 -12.20 22.12 9.62
CA SER A 80 -11.87 21.61 10.94
C SER A 80 -10.59 22.28 11.48
N PRO A 81 -10.51 22.56 12.78
CA PRO A 81 -9.28 23.07 13.37
C PRO A 81 -8.16 22.04 13.25
N ASP A 82 -6.94 22.50 13.00
CA ASP A 82 -5.76 21.67 13.07
C ASP A 82 -5.41 21.40 14.53
N THR A 83 -5.82 20.25 15.03
CA THR A 83 -5.53 19.81 16.41
C THR A 83 -4.05 19.48 16.62
N TYR A 84 -3.28 19.35 15.53
CA TYR A 84 -1.85 19.03 15.57
C TYR A 84 -0.94 20.24 15.34
N GLU A 85 -1.48 21.43 15.02
CA GLU A 85 -0.69 22.63 14.75
C GLU A 85 0.30 22.95 15.90
N ASN A 86 -0.18 22.85 17.14
CA ASN A 86 0.65 23.08 18.34
C ASN A 86 1.44 21.84 18.78
N LEU A 87 1.27 20.72 18.08
CA LEU A 87 2.02 19.47 18.27
C LEU A 87 3.09 19.28 17.21
N ALA A 88 3.47 20.35 16.49
CA ALA A 88 4.59 20.34 15.55
C ALA A 88 5.87 19.97 16.30
N PHE A 89 6.27 18.70 16.20
CA PHE A 89 7.47 18.19 16.84
C PHE A 89 8.71 18.60 16.05
N ASP A 90 9.77 18.93 16.74
CA ASP A 90 11.10 18.90 16.13
C ASP A 90 11.46 17.44 15.81
N PHE A 91 11.20 17.03 14.57
CA PHE A 91 11.47 15.67 14.10
C PHE A 91 12.95 15.26 14.22
N LYS A 92 13.88 16.21 14.37
CA LYS A 92 15.30 15.95 14.57
C LYS A 92 15.62 15.45 15.98
N ASN A 93 14.83 15.86 16.97
CA ASN A 93 15.01 15.49 18.38
C ASN A 93 14.02 14.41 18.85
N ARG A 94 13.35 13.73 17.93
CA ARG A 94 12.38 12.72 18.25
C ARG A 94 13.05 11.47 18.77
N ASN A 95 12.75 11.05 20.00
CA ASN A 95 13.07 9.69 20.47
C ASN A 95 12.24 8.68 19.70
N THR A 96 12.81 8.11 18.65
CA THR A 96 12.15 7.09 17.83
C THR A 96 12.49 5.71 18.35
N VAL A 97 11.47 4.89 18.55
CA VAL A 97 11.64 3.44 18.77
C VAL A 97 11.54 2.73 17.43
N VAL A 98 12.34 1.69 17.23
CA VAL A 98 12.26 0.86 16.03
C VAL A 98 11.01 0.01 16.11
N LYS A 99 10.17 0.07 15.06
CA LYS A 99 8.91 -0.68 14.97
C LYS A 99 9.04 -1.91 14.07
N ALA A 100 9.80 -1.78 13.00
CA ALA A 100 9.83 -2.75 11.91
C ALA A 100 11.22 -2.90 11.32
N LEU A 101 11.50 -4.07 10.76
CA LEU A 101 12.67 -4.34 9.92
C LEU A 101 12.23 -4.98 8.60
N CYS A 102 12.80 -4.50 7.51
CA CYS A 102 12.78 -5.20 6.23
C CYS A 102 14.12 -5.94 6.07
N LEU A 103 14.07 -7.26 6.10
CA LEU A 103 15.25 -8.12 6.03
C LEU A 103 15.45 -8.67 4.62
N HIS A 104 16.50 -8.24 3.96
CA HIS A 104 16.93 -8.82 2.69
C HIS A 104 17.64 -10.16 2.96
N VAL A 105 16.85 -11.22 3.19
CA VAL A 105 17.38 -12.53 3.58
C VAL A 105 18.10 -13.26 2.44
N ALA A 106 17.88 -12.83 1.20
CA ALA A 106 18.55 -13.36 0.02
C ALA A 106 18.94 -12.22 -0.94
N HIS A 107 20.23 -12.03 -1.19
CA HIS A 107 20.78 -11.20 -2.26
C HIS A 107 20.95 -12.02 -3.54
N THR A 108 19.93 -12.79 -3.88
CA THR A 108 19.82 -13.58 -5.10
C THR A 108 18.36 -13.84 -5.41
N CYS A 109 18.04 -14.10 -6.69
CA CYS A 109 16.69 -14.41 -7.13
C CYS A 109 16.74 -15.51 -8.20
N ASN A 110 15.72 -16.33 -8.29
CA ASN A 110 15.51 -17.33 -9.31
C ASN A 110 14.81 -16.79 -10.57
N LEU A 111 14.34 -15.51 -10.52
CA LEU A 111 13.85 -14.78 -11.69
C LEU A 111 14.81 -13.67 -12.09
N ASN A 112 14.74 -13.30 -13.38
CA ASN A 112 15.53 -12.25 -14.03
C ASN A 112 14.61 -11.12 -14.54
N CYS A 113 13.78 -10.57 -13.65
CA CYS A 113 12.82 -9.52 -14.01
C CYS A 113 13.54 -8.30 -14.56
N SER A 114 13.14 -7.81 -15.75
CA SER A 114 13.87 -6.72 -16.42
C SER A 114 13.72 -5.36 -15.72
N TYR A 115 12.60 -5.10 -15.05
CA TYR A 115 12.38 -3.86 -14.28
C TYR A 115 12.88 -3.92 -12.82
N CYS A 116 13.61 -4.97 -12.42
CA CYS A 116 13.94 -5.19 -11.02
C CYS A 116 14.88 -4.11 -10.46
N PHE A 117 14.36 -3.23 -9.59
CA PHE A 117 15.15 -2.21 -8.91
C PHE A 117 16.29 -2.78 -8.03
N ALA A 118 16.14 -4.04 -7.59
CA ALA A 118 17.12 -4.76 -6.78
C ALA A 118 18.20 -5.48 -7.61
N SER A 119 18.34 -5.20 -8.91
CA SER A 119 19.30 -5.86 -9.81
C SER A 119 19.23 -7.39 -9.70
N GLN A 120 18.02 -7.95 -9.84
CA GLN A 120 17.70 -9.37 -9.65
C GLN A 120 18.14 -9.91 -8.28
N GLY A 121 17.93 -9.09 -7.26
CA GLY A 121 18.23 -9.39 -5.87
C GLY A 121 19.66 -9.10 -5.43
N ARG A 122 20.56 -8.71 -6.33
CA ARG A 122 21.97 -8.42 -5.96
C ARG A 122 22.16 -7.07 -5.29
N TYR A 123 21.23 -6.12 -5.48
CA TYR A 123 21.35 -4.75 -4.96
C TYR A 123 22.70 -4.09 -5.33
N GLN A 124 23.14 -4.32 -6.60
CA GLN A 124 24.46 -3.87 -7.12
C GLN A 124 25.68 -4.48 -6.40
N GLY A 125 25.48 -5.49 -5.56
CA GLY A 125 26.52 -6.22 -4.82
C GLY A 125 26.69 -7.66 -5.31
N GLU A 126 27.30 -8.48 -4.46
CA GLU A 126 27.48 -9.91 -4.69
C GLU A 126 26.22 -10.69 -4.34
N ARG A 127 26.04 -11.86 -4.98
CA ARG A 127 25.00 -12.82 -4.61
C ARG A 127 25.37 -13.47 -3.28
N ALA A 128 24.47 -13.39 -2.33
CA ALA A 128 24.66 -13.93 -0.99
C ALA A 128 23.33 -14.34 -0.35
N LEU A 129 23.41 -15.22 0.63
CA LEU A 129 22.30 -15.54 1.52
C LEU A 129 22.66 -15.08 2.94
N MET A 130 21.69 -14.49 3.64
CA MET A 130 21.87 -14.06 5.02
C MET A 130 22.15 -15.27 5.92
N SER A 131 23.18 -15.20 6.77
CA SER A 131 23.40 -16.21 7.78
C SER A 131 22.41 -16.07 8.93
N PHE A 132 22.22 -17.16 9.69
CA PHE A 132 21.38 -17.12 10.88
C PHE A 132 21.89 -16.13 11.92
N GLU A 133 23.20 -16.02 12.10
CA GLU A 133 23.83 -15.10 13.05
C GLU A 133 23.54 -13.63 12.74
N VAL A 134 23.57 -13.27 11.45
CA VAL A 134 23.20 -11.91 10.99
C VAL A 134 21.71 -11.65 11.23
N GLY A 135 20.85 -12.58 10.84
CA GLY A 135 19.40 -12.49 11.08
C GLY A 135 19.08 -12.39 12.57
N LYS A 136 19.70 -13.25 13.40
CA LYS A 136 19.55 -13.19 14.85
C LYS A 136 19.95 -11.84 15.42
N ARG A 137 21.11 -11.30 15.02
CA ARG A 137 21.56 -9.98 15.50
C ARG A 137 20.60 -8.86 15.08
N ALA A 138 19.99 -8.95 13.90
CA ALA A 138 18.96 -7.99 13.47
C ALA A 138 17.72 -8.07 14.37
N MET A 139 17.29 -9.26 14.77
CA MET A 139 16.16 -9.41 15.70
C MET A 139 16.49 -8.89 17.10
N ASP A 140 17.69 -9.20 17.61
CA ASP A 140 18.17 -8.65 18.89
C ASP A 140 18.16 -7.11 18.85
N PHE A 141 18.67 -6.51 17.77
CA PHE A 141 18.62 -5.07 17.56
C PHE A 141 17.20 -4.51 17.58
N LEU A 142 16.24 -5.17 16.89
CA LEU A 142 14.84 -4.75 16.90
C LEU A 142 14.25 -4.78 18.30
N ILE A 143 14.52 -5.83 19.07
CA ILE A 143 14.06 -5.95 20.46
C ILE A 143 14.67 -4.85 21.33
N GLU A 144 15.99 -4.68 21.29
CA GLU A 144 16.75 -3.71 22.08
C GLU A 144 16.28 -2.27 21.84
N ASN A 145 15.91 -1.95 20.59
CA ASN A 145 15.57 -0.59 20.16
C ASN A 145 14.07 -0.32 20.03
N SER A 146 13.21 -1.26 20.42
CA SER A 146 11.75 -1.12 20.32
C SER A 146 11.09 -0.52 21.58
N GLY A 147 11.85 -0.26 22.63
CA GLY A 147 11.33 0.27 23.90
C GLY A 147 10.15 -0.55 24.45
N SER A 148 9.09 0.12 24.88
CA SER A 148 7.86 -0.52 25.39
C SER A 148 6.93 -1.08 24.29
N ARG A 149 7.26 -0.90 23.00
CA ARG A 149 6.43 -1.40 21.89
C ARG A 149 6.38 -2.91 21.90
N ARG A 150 5.17 -3.47 22.00
CA ARG A 150 4.96 -4.93 22.03
C ARG A 150 4.94 -5.51 20.61
N ASN A 151 4.17 -4.91 19.69
CA ASN A 151 4.02 -5.43 18.32
C ASN A 151 5.17 -4.93 17.45
N LEU A 152 5.94 -5.86 16.91
CA LEU A 152 7.09 -5.64 16.03
C LEU A 152 6.83 -6.29 14.67
N GLU A 153 7.22 -5.63 13.60
CA GLU A 153 6.99 -6.10 12.25
C GLU A 153 8.31 -6.49 11.59
N VAL A 154 8.30 -7.60 10.87
CA VAL A 154 9.47 -8.10 10.15
C VAL A 154 9.04 -8.59 8.78
N ASP A 155 9.57 -7.94 7.74
CA ASP A 155 9.36 -8.33 6.36
C ASP A 155 10.54 -9.14 5.87
N PHE A 156 10.30 -10.39 5.47
CA PHE A 156 11.26 -11.21 4.74
C PHE A 156 11.21 -10.84 3.27
N PHE A 157 12.26 -10.21 2.82
CA PHE A 157 12.40 -9.61 1.51
C PHE A 157 13.76 -9.94 0.86
N GLY A 158 14.10 -9.25 -0.22
CA GLY A 158 15.37 -9.38 -0.92
C GLY A 158 15.19 -9.62 -2.41
N GLY A 159 15.93 -10.54 -2.98
CA GLY A 159 15.68 -11.07 -4.32
C GLY A 159 14.49 -12.02 -4.29
N GLU A 160 14.70 -13.26 -3.82
CA GLU A 160 13.63 -14.21 -3.50
C GLU A 160 13.89 -14.81 -2.12
N PRO A 161 13.10 -14.45 -1.08
CA PRO A 161 13.30 -14.92 0.29
C PRO A 161 13.24 -16.44 0.43
N LEU A 162 12.41 -17.13 -0.37
CA LEU A 162 12.28 -18.58 -0.32
C LEU A 162 13.56 -19.32 -0.75
N MET A 163 14.53 -18.65 -1.38
CA MET A 163 15.86 -19.22 -1.61
C MET A 163 16.67 -19.38 -0.32
N ASN A 164 16.25 -18.75 0.78
CA ASN A 164 16.85 -18.88 2.10
C ASN A 164 15.83 -19.34 3.16
N PHE A 165 14.88 -20.16 2.74
CA PHE A 165 13.70 -20.51 3.53
C PHE A 165 14.04 -21.21 4.83
N ASP A 166 15.03 -22.12 4.84
CA ASP A 166 15.44 -22.82 6.06
C ASP A 166 16.01 -21.87 7.12
N MET A 167 16.73 -20.82 6.70
CA MET A 167 17.21 -19.80 7.61
C MET A 167 16.02 -18.99 8.16
N VAL A 168 15.04 -18.64 7.32
CA VAL A 168 13.82 -17.93 7.75
C VAL A 168 13.06 -18.74 8.79
N LYS A 169 12.87 -20.05 8.58
CA LYS A 169 12.22 -20.93 9.57
C LYS A 169 12.95 -20.92 10.92
N LYS A 170 14.28 -21.01 10.92
CA LYS A 170 15.09 -20.93 12.14
C LYS A 170 14.98 -19.57 12.83
N LEU A 171 14.98 -18.49 12.05
CA LEU A 171 14.86 -17.14 12.59
C LEU A 171 13.49 -16.88 13.22
N VAL A 172 12.41 -17.33 12.59
CA VAL A 172 11.06 -17.25 13.15
C VAL A 172 10.96 -18.05 14.46
N ALA A 173 11.51 -19.27 14.50
CA ALA A 173 11.52 -20.07 15.72
C ALA A 173 12.25 -19.33 16.86
N TYR A 174 13.43 -18.75 16.57
CA TYR A 174 14.14 -17.90 17.53
C TYR A 174 13.28 -16.73 18.03
N CYS A 175 12.61 -16.01 17.12
CA CYS A 175 11.74 -14.89 17.50
C CYS A 175 10.59 -15.33 18.41
N ARG A 176 9.96 -16.50 18.17
CA ARG A 176 8.89 -17.05 19.03
C ARG A 176 9.35 -17.35 20.45
N GLU A 177 10.62 -17.72 20.62
CA GLU A 177 11.23 -17.86 21.95
C GLU A 177 11.47 -16.50 22.62
N GLN A 178 11.99 -15.52 21.86
CA GLN A 178 12.26 -14.16 22.35
C GLN A 178 10.99 -13.39 22.73
N GLU A 179 9.85 -13.65 22.06
CA GLU A 179 8.55 -13.06 22.41
C GLU A 179 8.19 -13.24 23.89
N LYS A 180 8.46 -14.45 24.42
CA LYS A 180 8.14 -14.81 25.81
C LYS A 180 9.07 -14.11 26.79
N ILE A 181 10.35 -13.95 26.44
CA ILE A 181 11.38 -13.37 27.30
C ILE A 181 11.21 -11.84 27.38
N HIS A 182 10.89 -11.20 26.27
CA HIS A 182 10.88 -9.74 26.14
C HIS A 182 9.47 -9.12 26.08
N ASN A 183 8.42 -9.92 26.26
CA ASN A 183 7.02 -9.48 26.12
C ASN A 183 6.77 -8.77 24.78
N LYS A 184 7.28 -9.34 23.69
CA LYS A 184 7.09 -8.88 22.32
C LYS A 184 6.10 -9.78 21.58
N ASN A 185 5.66 -9.32 20.41
CA ASN A 185 4.82 -10.06 19.47
C ASN A 185 5.27 -9.71 18.06
N PHE A 186 5.92 -10.66 17.38
CA PHE A 186 6.40 -10.48 16.02
C PHE A 186 5.32 -10.80 15.00
N ARG A 187 5.12 -9.88 14.06
CA ARG A 187 4.24 -10.03 12.92
C ARG A 187 5.10 -10.13 11.68
N PHE A 188 5.16 -11.34 11.10
CA PHE A 188 5.98 -11.60 9.93
C PHE A 188 5.18 -11.38 8.65
N THR A 189 5.84 -10.77 7.66
CA THR A 189 5.39 -10.68 6.26
C THR A 189 6.41 -11.43 5.40
N MET A 190 5.92 -12.18 4.41
CA MET A 190 6.73 -12.83 3.38
C MET A 190 6.36 -12.26 2.02
N THR A 191 7.34 -11.74 1.28
CA THR A 191 7.15 -11.31 -0.10
C THR A 191 7.82 -12.31 -1.03
N THR A 192 7.07 -12.89 -1.98
CA THR A 192 7.62 -13.93 -2.86
C THR A 192 7.14 -13.78 -4.31
N ASN A 193 7.98 -14.19 -5.25
CA ASN A 193 7.64 -14.33 -6.66
C ASN A 193 6.87 -15.63 -6.97
N GLY A 194 6.67 -16.51 -6.01
CA GLY A 194 5.83 -17.70 -6.10
C GLY A 194 6.47 -18.94 -6.74
N MET A 195 7.61 -18.82 -7.39
CA MET A 195 8.23 -19.96 -8.09
C MET A 195 8.55 -21.15 -7.17
N LEU A 196 8.94 -20.87 -5.92
CA LEU A 196 9.34 -21.86 -4.92
C LEU A 196 8.23 -22.24 -3.93
N ILE A 197 7.00 -21.76 -4.11
CA ILE A 197 5.88 -22.15 -3.26
C ILE A 197 5.60 -23.66 -3.46
N ASP A 198 5.52 -24.35 -2.33
CA ASP A 198 5.09 -25.72 -2.16
C ASP A 198 4.25 -25.86 -0.88
N ASP A 199 3.85 -27.07 -0.51
CA ASP A 199 3.03 -27.31 0.68
C ASP A 199 3.73 -26.89 1.97
N ASP A 200 5.04 -27.09 2.12
CA ASP A 200 5.80 -26.67 3.32
C ASP A 200 5.79 -25.14 3.47
N VAL A 201 5.96 -24.41 2.37
CA VAL A 201 5.88 -22.95 2.34
C VAL A 201 4.46 -22.48 2.71
N ILE A 202 3.44 -23.11 2.15
CA ILE A 202 2.03 -22.75 2.42
C ILE A 202 1.72 -22.97 3.91
N ASP A 203 2.06 -24.13 4.44
CA ASP A 203 1.79 -24.48 5.84
C ASP A 203 2.54 -23.55 6.81
N PHE A 204 3.82 -23.28 6.54
CA PHE A 204 4.62 -22.35 7.32
C PHE A 204 4.03 -20.93 7.30
N CYS A 205 3.75 -20.39 6.11
CA CYS A 205 3.21 -19.04 5.98
C CYS A 205 1.82 -18.92 6.64
N ASN A 206 0.99 -19.97 6.52
CA ASN A 206 -0.32 -19.99 7.16
C ASN A 206 -0.24 -20.07 8.68
N LYS A 207 0.80 -20.67 9.22
CA LYS A 207 1.04 -20.75 10.65
C LYS A 207 1.70 -19.51 11.22
N GLU A 208 2.76 -19.02 10.59
CA GLU A 208 3.68 -18.06 11.17
C GLU A 208 3.56 -16.64 10.59
N CYS A 209 3.12 -16.47 9.34
CA CYS A 209 3.07 -15.17 8.70
C CYS A 209 1.72 -14.47 8.90
N HIS A 210 1.77 -13.25 9.42
CA HIS A 210 0.60 -12.39 9.55
C HIS A 210 0.09 -11.94 8.17
N ASN A 211 1.02 -11.66 7.26
CA ASN A 211 0.71 -11.27 5.89
C ASN A 211 1.64 -11.97 4.90
N VAL A 212 1.19 -12.13 3.65
CA VAL A 212 2.00 -12.64 2.54
C VAL A 212 1.74 -11.79 1.30
N VAL A 213 2.80 -11.38 0.64
CA VAL A 213 2.75 -10.61 -0.60
C VAL A 213 3.14 -11.55 -1.75
N LEU A 214 2.21 -11.76 -2.67
CA LEU A 214 2.34 -12.64 -3.83
C LEU A 214 2.50 -11.78 -5.09
N SER A 215 3.65 -11.88 -5.75
CA SER A 215 4.00 -10.99 -6.87
C SER A 215 3.38 -11.44 -8.18
N LEU A 216 2.35 -10.73 -8.67
CA LEU A 216 1.67 -10.96 -9.94
C LEU A 216 1.32 -9.63 -10.59
N ASP A 217 1.78 -9.38 -11.83
CA ASP A 217 1.57 -8.09 -12.51
C ASP A 217 0.24 -8.01 -13.28
N GLY A 218 -0.56 -9.08 -13.29
CA GLY A 218 -1.85 -9.13 -13.97
C GLY A 218 -1.91 -10.16 -15.07
N ARG A 219 -2.38 -9.77 -16.28
CA ARG A 219 -2.51 -10.65 -17.46
C ARG A 219 -1.18 -11.33 -17.81
N LYS A 220 -1.27 -12.52 -18.38
CA LYS A 220 -0.11 -13.35 -18.69
C LYS A 220 0.93 -12.62 -19.55
N GLU A 221 0.48 -11.96 -20.61
CA GLU A 221 1.37 -11.24 -21.53
C GLU A 221 2.09 -10.06 -20.85
N VAL A 222 1.43 -9.40 -19.88
CA VAL A 222 2.02 -8.33 -19.07
C VAL A 222 3.06 -8.92 -18.11
N HIS A 223 2.67 -9.94 -17.35
CA HIS A 223 3.53 -10.58 -16.37
C HIS A 223 4.77 -11.19 -17.02
N ASP A 224 4.58 -12.01 -18.05
CA ASP A 224 5.67 -12.74 -18.73
C ASP A 224 6.55 -11.84 -19.61
N ARG A 225 6.13 -10.60 -19.87
CA ARG A 225 7.01 -9.60 -20.50
C ARG A 225 8.23 -9.32 -19.64
N PHE A 226 8.03 -9.19 -18.34
CA PHE A 226 9.05 -8.71 -17.40
C PHE A 226 9.58 -9.79 -16.47
N ARG A 227 8.71 -10.67 -15.94
CA ARG A 227 9.06 -11.66 -14.89
C ARG A 227 9.42 -13.00 -15.51
N LYS A 228 10.60 -13.02 -16.13
CA LYS A 228 11.17 -14.22 -16.77
C LYS A 228 12.20 -14.89 -15.86
N ASP A 229 12.39 -16.19 -16.08
CA ASP A 229 13.55 -16.89 -15.53
C ASP A 229 14.84 -16.54 -16.30
N TYR A 230 15.97 -17.11 -15.89
CA TYR A 230 17.26 -16.89 -16.56
C TYR A 230 17.38 -17.55 -17.94
N ALA A 231 16.47 -18.46 -18.29
CA ALA A 231 16.37 -19.08 -19.62
C ALA A 231 15.43 -18.28 -20.55
N GLY A 232 14.77 -17.24 -20.03
CA GLY A 232 13.86 -16.38 -20.80
C GLY A 232 12.42 -16.86 -20.82
N HIS A 233 12.05 -17.90 -20.05
CA HIS A 233 10.68 -18.37 -19.94
C HIS A 233 9.87 -17.50 -18.99
N GLY A 234 8.60 -17.26 -19.33
CA GLY A 234 7.67 -16.58 -18.44
C GLY A 234 7.34 -17.42 -17.20
N SER A 235 6.99 -16.76 -16.12
CA SER A 235 6.69 -17.42 -14.84
C SER A 235 5.19 -17.58 -14.54
N TYR A 236 4.32 -16.93 -15.31
CA TYR A 236 2.88 -16.86 -15.07
C TYR A 236 2.22 -18.25 -14.90
N ASP A 237 2.39 -19.14 -15.88
CA ASP A 237 1.75 -20.46 -15.87
C ASP A 237 2.21 -21.35 -14.69
N THR A 238 3.39 -21.07 -14.15
CA THR A 238 3.92 -21.79 -12.98
C THR A 238 3.35 -21.26 -11.69
N ILE A 239 3.23 -19.92 -11.56
CA ILE A 239 2.92 -19.31 -10.26
C ILE A 239 1.42 -19.17 -10.00
N VAL A 240 0.60 -18.91 -11.04
CA VAL A 240 -0.84 -18.67 -10.84
C VAL A 240 -1.54 -19.85 -10.16
N PRO A 241 -1.36 -21.12 -10.59
CA PRO A 241 -1.97 -22.24 -9.88
C PRO A 241 -1.50 -22.36 -8.42
N LYS A 242 -0.22 -22.06 -8.14
CA LYS A 242 0.34 -22.07 -6.78
C LYS A 242 -0.27 -20.96 -5.92
N PHE A 243 -0.48 -19.77 -6.47
CA PHE A 243 -1.11 -18.67 -5.76
C PHE A 243 -2.58 -18.96 -5.45
N GLN A 244 -3.31 -19.54 -6.39
CA GLN A 244 -4.70 -19.96 -6.17
C GLN A 244 -4.80 -21.00 -5.05
N GLU A 245 -3.93 -22.01 -5.03
CA GLU A 245 -3.88 -23.00 -3.96
C GLU A 245 -3.46 -22.36 -2.63
N PHE A 246 -2.45 -21.49 -2.65
CA PHE A 246 -2.00 -20.76 -1.48
C PHE A 246 -3.15 -19.97 -0.84
N VAL A 247 -3.84 -19.13 -1.62
CA VAL A 247 -4.94 -18.28 -1.13
C VAL A 247 -6.10 -19.14 -0.63
N LYS A 248 -6.44 -20.22 -1.34
CA LYS A 248 -7.47 -21.17 -0.91
C LYS A 248 -7.15 -21.78 0.46
N LYS A 249 -5.92 -22.22 0.70
CA LYS A 249 -5.47 -22.79 1.99
C LYS A 249 -5.29 -21.73 3.07
N ARG A 250 -5.10 -20.46 2.69
CA ARG A 250 -4.91 -19.35 3.63
C ARG A 250 -6.23 -18.90 4.28
N GLY A 251 -7.36 -19.04 3.60
CA GLY A 251 -8.69 -18.62 4.08
C GLY A 251 -8.73 -17.11 4.35
N ASP A 252 -9.23 -16.71 5.52
CA ASP A 252 -9.45 -15.30 5.90
C ASP A 252 -8.17 -14.58 6.37
N LYS A 253 -6.99 -15.21 6.28
CA LYS A 253 -5.73 -14.57 6.69
C LYS A 253 -5.23 -13.60 5.62
N GLY A 254 -4.63 -12.48 6.05
CA GLY A 254 -4.17 -11.41 5.17
C GLY A 254 -3.14 -11.87 4.12
N TYR A 255 -3.33 -11.43 2.89
CA TYR A 255 -2.39 -11.54 1.78
C TYR A 255 -2.59 -10.35 0.84
N TYR A 256 -1.65 -10.13 -0.06
CA TYR A 256 -1.81 -9.21 -1.19
C TYR A 256 -1.25 -9.85 -2.45
N MET A 257 -2.03 -9.77 -3.54
CA MET A 257 -1.47 -9.86 -4.89
C MET A 257 -0.88 -8.50 -5.20
N ARG A 258 0.44 -8.44 -5.42
CA ARG A 258 1.12 -7.18 -5.72
C ARG A 258 1.63 -7.18 -7.14
N GLY A 259 1.07 -6.28 -7.95
CA GLY A 259 1.46 -6.05 -9.32
C GLY A 259 2.22 -4.73 -9.50
N THR A 260 3.01 -4.69 -10.57
CA THR A 260 3.71 -3.48 -11.01
C THR A 260 3.21 -3.12 -12.40
N PHE A 261 2.79 -1.86 -12.60
CA PHE A 261 2.46 -1.37 -13.93
C PHE A 261 3.55 -0.45 -14.48
N THR A 262 3.66 -0.43 -15.79
CA THR A 262 4.66 0.33 -16.54
C THR A 262 3.96 1.08 -17.68
N HIS A 263 4.70 1.83 -18.48
CA HIS A 263 4.16 2.44 -19.68
C HIS A 263 3.66 1.42 -20.73
N TYR A 264 4.03 0.14 -20.60
CA TYR A 264 3.56 -0.93 -21.50
C TYR A 264 2.17 -1.48 -21.12
N ASN A 265 1.66 -1.17 -19.94
CA ASN A 265 0.33 -1.56 -19.47
C ASN A 265 -0.35 -0.43 -18.68
N THR A 266 -0.42 0.75 -19.29
CA THR A 266 -1.16 1.89 -18.73
C THR A 266 -2.65 1.62 -18.57
N ASP A 267 -3.16 0.56 -19.22
CA ASP A 267 -4.48 -0.02 -19.05
C ASP A 267 -4.55 -1.03 -17.88
N PHE A 268 -3.73 -0.83 -16.84
CA PHE A 268 -3.55 -1.74 -15.70
C PHE A 268 -4.84 -2.11 -14.95
N THR A 269 -5.93 -1.34 -15.14
CA THR A 269 -7.26 -1.73 -14.65
C THR A 269 -7.71 -3.09 -15.21
N ASN A 270 -7.32 -3.43 -16.45
CA ASN A 270 -7.58 -4.75 -17.03
C ASN A 270 -6.78 -5.84 -16.31
N ASP A 271 -5.58 -5.52 -15.80
CA ASP A 271 -4.77 -6.43 -15.00
C ASP A 271 -5.39 -6.67 -13.62
N ILE A 272 -6.00 -5.63 -13.02
CA ILE A 272 -6.75 -5.75 -11.77
C ILE A 272 -7.98 -6.65 -11.97
N PHE A 273 -8.78 -6.42 -13.01
CA PHE A 273 -9.93 -7.27 -13.31
C PHE A 273 -9.51 -8.72 -13.58
N HIS A 274 -8.42 -8.91 -14.32
CA HIS A 274 -7.89 -10.25 -14.58
C HIS A 274 -7.52 -10.98 -13.28
N MET A 275 -6.84 -10.31 -12.34
CA MET A 275 -6.52 -10.90 -11.03
C MET A 275 -7.79 -11.21 -10.21
N ALA A 276 -8.79 -10.34 -10.27
CA ALA A 276 -10.08 -10.58 -9.61
C ALA A 276 -10.81 -11.80 -10.23
N ASP A 277 -10.80 -11.95 -11.55
CA ASP A 277 -11.38 -13.10 -12.27
C ASP A 277 -10.66 -14.43 -11.93
N LEU A 278 -9.38 -14.38 -11.56
CA LEU A 278 -8.63 -15.52 -11.04
C LEU A 278 -9.02 -15.90 -9.60
N GLY A 279 -9.89 -15.11 -8.95
CA GLY A 279 -10.40 -15.35 -7.60
C GLY A 279 -9.60 -14.65 -6.49
N PHE A 280 -8.70 -13.72 -6.82
CA PHE A 280 -7.97 -12.94 -5.82
C PHE A 280 -8.78 -11.71 -5.39
N THR A 281 -8.88 -11.46 -4.08
CA THR A 281 -9.68 -10.38 -3.49
C THR A 281 -8.87 -9.24 -2.92
N GLU A 282 -7.60 -9.49 -2.56
CA GLU A 282 -6.70 -8.51 -1.99
C GLU A 282 -5.65 -8.13 -3.03
N LEU A 283 -5.84 -6.96 -3.66
CA LEU A 283 -5.05 -6.52 -4.80
C LEU A 283 -4.34 -5.20 -4.52
N SER A 284 -3.09 -5.07 -4.98
CA SER A 284 -2.30 -3.84 -4.94
C SER A 284 -1.54 -3.68 -6.26
N MET A 285 -1.70 -2.52 -6.91
CA MET A 285 -0.96 -2.19 -8.13
C MET A 285 -0.17 -0.90 -7.91
N GLU A 286 1.11 -0.93 -8.24
CA GLU A 286 2.00 0.20 -8.06
C GLU A 286 2.76 0.51 -9.36
N PRO A 287 3.10 1.79 -9.60
CA PRO A 287 3.94 2.14 -10.74
C PRO A 287 5.35 1.56 -10.56
N VAL A 288 5.99 1.20 -11.67
CA VAL A 288 7.41 0.86 -11.65
C VAL A 288 8.24 2.06 -11.16
N VAL A 289 9.23 1.78 -10.33
CA VAL A 289 10.24 2.77 -9.94
C VAL A 289 11.49 2.52 -10.78
N CYS A 290 11.80 3.45 -11.67
CA CYS A 290 12.96 3.38 -12.56
C CYS A 290 13.57 4.77 -12.75
N ASP A 291 14.76 4.83 -13.35
CA ASP A 291 15.34 6.10 -13.77
C ASP A 291 14.45 6.73 -14.86
N PRO A 292 14.25 8.06 -14.86
CA PRO A 292 13.46 8.74 -15.91
C PRO A 292 13.99 8.54 -17.33
N SER A 293 15.24 8.13 -17.48
CA SER A 293 15.85 7.80 -18.78
C SER A 293 15.65 6.34 -19.21
N ASP A 294 15.10 5.49 -18.36
CA ASP A 294 14.78 4.11 -18.73
C ASP A 294 13.64 4.10 -19.75
N PRO A 295 13.75 3.30 -20.83
CA PRO A 295 12.78 3.27 -21.93
C PRO A 295 11.41 2.70 -21.53
#